data_6bb3bb6dbb3742741dcd8d169eb07c52
#
_entry.id   6bb3bb6dbb3742741dcd8d169eb07c52
#
_cell.length_a   1.000
_cell.length_b   1.000
_cell.length_c   1.000
_cell.angle_alpha   90.00
_cell.angle_beta   90.00
_cell.angle_gamma   90.00
#
_symmetry.space_group_name_H-M   'P 1'
#
loop_
_entity.id
_entity.type
_entity.pdbx_description
1 polymer ?
#
loop_
_entity_poly.entity_id
_entity_poly.type
_entity_poly.pdbx_seq_one_letter_code
_entity_poly.pdbx_strand_id
1 'polypeptide(L)'
;MTQAYPTPRPLRLRAASVIGALGVGAAAMLPAPAMAAPAGCVGDTSGDSWVFLEAQGMRNAKGWLTVKIYNDADEFLASGGSMDVIRVPAKPGNQRICMKLPENGTYAFFVYHDEDMDKKLNFNFLKMSPTEGGGFSNNPSMERIRRPSWKETAVRV
;
A
#
# COMPACT_ATOMS: atom_id res chain seq x y z
N MET A 1 10.28 36.57 -7.75
CA MET A 1 10.64 37.07 -6.39
C MET A 1 11.12 35.86 -5.61
N THR A 2 12.43 35.73 -5.46
CA THR A 2 13.08 34.54 -4.85
C THR A 2 13.38 34.91 -3.40
N GLN A 3 12.70 34.23 -2.44
CA GLN A 3 13.02 34.39 -1.02
C GLN A 3 14.17 33.47 -0.64
N ALA A 4 15.27 34.08 -0.19
CA ALA A 4 16.42 33.37 0.36
C ALA A 4 16.18 33.03 1.84
N TYR A 5 16.33 31.75 2.22
CA TYR A 5 16.31 31.29 3.61
C TYR A 5 17.67 31.60 4.29
N PRO A 6 17.69 32.10 5.53
CA PRO A 6 18.94 32.35 6.24
C PRO A 6 19.54 31.03 6.76
N THR A 7 20.85 30.91 6.53
CA THR A 7 21.65 29.78 7.03
C THR A 7 21.83 29.84 8.55
N PRO A 8 21.69 28.69 9.28
CA PRO A 8 21.94 28.67 10.72
C PRO A 8 23.43 28.76 11.03
N ARG A 9 23.77 29.63 12.01
CA ARG A 9 25.12 29.83 12.53
C ARG A 9 25.55 28.60 13.35
N PRO A 10 26.81 28.13 13.27
CA PRO A 10 27.32 27.04 14.07
C PRO A 10 27.50 27.46 15.54
N LEU A 11 26.86 26.69 16.44
CA LEU A 11 27.06 26.83 17.89
C LEU A 11 28.42 26.20 18.27
N ARG A 12 29.30 27.02 18.85
CA ARG A 12 30.59 26.54 19.38
C ARG A 12 30.34 25.93 20.77
N LEU A 13 30.42 24.60 20.89
CA LEU A 13 30.48 23.92 22.17
C LEU A 13 31.91 23.93 22.70
N ARG A 14 32.10 24.46 23.91
CA ARG A 14 33.33 24.32 24.70
C ARG A 14 33.34 22.94 25.33
N ALA A 15 34.37 22.17 25.06
CA ALA A 15 34.63 20.89 25.73
C ALA A 15 35.00 21.13 27.18
N ALA A 16 34.19 20.64 28.11
CA ALA A 16 34.57 20.43 29.50
C ALA A 16 34.84 18.93 29.68
N SER A 17 36.12 18.59 29.88
CA SER A 17 36.49 17.22 30.20
C SER A 17 36.06 16.90 31.63
N VAL A 18 35.09 16.00 31.77
CA VAL A 18 34.79 15.33 33.04
C VAL A 18 35.14 13.85 32.86
N ILE A 19 36.24 13.45 33.54
CA ILE A 19 36.57 12.03 33.69
C ILE A 19 35.63 11.46 34.75
N GLY A 20 34.70 10.61 34.32
CA GLY A 20 33.74 9.92 35.18
C GLY A 20 33.51 8.50 34.70
N ALA A 21 33.93 7.56 35.53
CA ALA A 21 33.68 6.11 35.59
C ALA A 21 32.83 5.44 34.51
N LEU A 22 33.44 4.41 33.88
CA LEU A 22 32.82 3.42 33.00
C LEU A 22 31.74 2.63 33.78
N GLY A 23 30.50 3.08 33.64
CA GLY A 23 29.33 2.26 33.88
C GLY A 23 28.82 1.76 32.53
N VAL A 24 29.08 0.50 32.16
CA VAL A 24 28.47 -0.16 31.01
C VAL A 24 26.99 -0.40 31.35
N GLY A 25 26.18 0.62 31.18
CA GLY A 25 24.72 0.49 31.20
C GLY A 25 24.27 -0.17 29.89
N ALA A 26 23.94 -1.45 29.94
CA ALA A 26 23.21 -2.11 28.88
C ALA A 26 21.85 -1.39 28.72
N ALA A 27 21.73 -0.50 27.76
CA ALA A 27 20.44 0.07 27.38
C ALA A 27 19.59 -1.09 26.81
N ALA A 28 18.67 -1.61 27.62
CA ALA A 28 17.66 -2.53 27.17
C ALA A 28 16.80 -1.75 26.12
N MET A 29 16.96 -2.08 24.84
CA MET A 29 16.06 -1.63 23.79
C MET A 29 14.70 -2.27 24.08
N LEU A 30 13.79 -1.51 24.66
CA LEU A 30 12.40 -1.92 24.76
C LEU A 30 11.84 -2.02 23.34
N PRO A 31 11.21 -3.14 22.97
CA PRO A 31 10.54 -3.24 21.68
C PRO A 31 9.48 -2.14 21.59
N ALA A 32 9.48 -1.39 20.49
CA ALA A 32 8.42 -0.41 20.22
C ALA A 32 7.07 -1.16 20.21
N PRO A 33 6.02 -0.62 20.85
CA PRO A 33 4.71 -1.25 20.83
C PRO A 33 4.24 -1.40 19.37
N ALA A 34 3.90 -2.62 18.97
CA ALA A 34 3.25 -2.87 17.69
C ALA A 34 1.90 -2.12 17.71
N MET A 35 1.67 -1.25 16.74
CA MET A 35 0.39 -0.54 16.61
C MET A 35 -0.66 -1.55 16.13
N ALA A 36 -1.69 -1.77 16.95
CA ALA A 36 -2.81 -2.62 16.56
C ALA A 36 -3.52 -2.08 15.32
N ALA A 37 -3.99 -2.99 14.46
CA ALA A 37 -4.77 -2.60 13.29
C ALA A 37 -6.02 -1.80 13.69
N PRO A 38 -6.40 -0.76 12.94
CA PRO A 38 -7.63 -0.03 13.17
C PRO A 38 -8.87 -0.94 13.13
N ALA A 39 -9.91 -0.59 13.87
CA ALA A 39 -11.17 -1.32 13.81
C ALA A 39 -11.78 -1.25 12.41
N GLY A 40 -12.34 -2.37 11.94
CA GLY A 40 -12.97 -2.46 10.61
C GLY A 40 -12.03 -2.77 9.45
N CYS A 41 -10.76 -3.11 9.72
CA CYS A 41 -9.90 -3.70 8.70
C CYS A 41 -10.41 -5.08 8.28
N VAL A 42 -10.34 -5.37 6.99
CA VAL A 42 -10.74 -6.65 6.36
C VAL A 42 -9.51 -7.43 5.91
N GLY A 43 -9.66 -8.73 5.62
CA GLY A 43 -8.58 -9.60 5.14
C GLY A 43 -8.02 -10.52 6.20
N ASP A 44 -6.78 -10.97 6.04
CA ASP A 44 -6.16 -11.95 6.92
C ASP A 44 -5.98 -11.39 8.33
N THR A 45 -6.59 -12.08 9.29
CA THR A 45 -6.55 -11.70 10.72
C THR A 45 -5.47 -12.44 11.50
N SER A 46 -4.67 -13.27 10.84
CA SER A 46 -3.61 -14.07 11.48
C SER A 46 -2.38 -13.22 11.85
N GLY A 47 -2.17 -12.09 11.19
CA GLY A 47 -1.05 -11.19 11.42
C GLY A 47 -1.45 -9.84 12.01
N ASP A 48 -0.43 -9.09 12.45
CA ASP A 48 -0.57 -7.75 13.03
C ASP A 48 -0.30 -6.62 12.02
N SER A 49 0.03 -6.97 10.76
CA SER A 49 0.29 -6.00 9.72
C SER A 49 -1.01 -5.50 9.08
N TRP A 50 -1.01 -4.26 8.67
CA TRP A 50 -2.18 -3.66 8.00
C TRP A 50 -1.76 -2.51 7.10
N VAL A 51 -2.60 -2.23 6.09
CA VAL A 51 -2.37 -1.15 5.13
C VAL A 51 -3.69 -0.47 4.77
N PHE A 52 -3.62 0.83 4.51
CA PHE A 52 -4.71 1.54 3.86
C PHE A 52 -4.50 1.57 2.35
N LEU A 53 -5.53 1.18 1.61
CA LEU A 53 -5.63 1.35 0.17
C LEU A 53 -6.71 2.39 -0.12
N GLU A 54 -6.42 3.35 -0.99
CA GLU A 54 -7.38 4.33 -1.48
C GLU A 54 -7.59 4.14 -2.99
N ALA A 55 -8.81 3.73 -3.36
CA ALA A 55 -9.25 3.68 -4.74
C ALA A 55 -9.95 5.01 -5.07
N GLN A 56 -9.51 5.67 -6.14
CA GLN A 56 -10.05 6.96 -6.57
C GLN A 56 -10.83 6.84 -7.86
N GLY A 57 -11.82 7.70 -8.06
CA GLY A 57 -12.57 7.79 -9.31
C GLY A 57 -13.57 6.66 -9.53
N MET A 58 -14.08 6.04 -8.47
CA MET A 58 -15.15 5.04 -8.56
C MET A 58 -16.42 5.66 -9.17
N ARG A 59 -16.93 5.08 -10.26
CA ARG A 59 -18.02 5.67 -11.05
C ARG A 59 -19.39 5.61 -10.37
N ASN A 60 -19.65 4.54 -9.63
CA ASN A 60 -20.96 4.29 -9.00
C ASN A 60 -20.80 3.32 -7.81
N ALA A 61 -21.93 2.96 -7.18
CA ALA A 61 -21.99 2.03 -6.05
C ALA A 61 -22.44 0.60 -6.45
N LYS A 62 -22.35 0.23 -7.73
CA LYS A 62 -22.73 -1.11 -8.18
C LYS A 62 -21.59 -2.07 -7.93
N GLY A 63 -21.92 -3.30 -7.54
CA GLY A 63 -20.96 -4.40 -7.42
C GLY A 63 -19.95 -4.21 -6.29
N TRP A 64 -18.71 -4.60 -6.56
CA TRP A 64 -17.64 -4.64 -5.59
C TRP A 64 -16.41 -3.83 -6.00
N LEU A 65 -15.75 -3.24 -5.02
CA LEU A 65 -14.34 -2.91 -5.12
C LEU A 65 -13.57 -4.19 -4.76
N THR A 66 -12.91 -4.77 -5.74
CA THR A 66 -12.14 -6.01 -5.60
C THR A 66 -10.65 -5.66 -5.56
N VAL A 67 -9.94 -6.19 -4.55
CA VAL A 67 -8.50 -6.05 -4.37
C VAL A 67 -7.86 -7.43 -4.41
N LYS A 68 -6.97 -7.67 -5.36
CA LYS A 68 -6.08 -8.83 -5.40
C LYS A 68 -4.76 -8.44 -4.77
N ILE A 69 -4.29 -9.25 -3.83
CA ILE A 69 -3.07 -9.05 -3.07
C ILE A 69 -2.02 -10.05 -3.54
N TYR A 70 -0.82 -9.58 -3.82
CA TYR A 70 0.31 -10.40 -4.22
C TYR A 70 1.49 -10.12 -3.29
N ASN A 71 2.23 -11.15 -2.93
CA ASN A 71 3.47 -11.07 -2.15
C ASN A 71 4.65 -11.76 -2.84
N ASP A 72 4.46 -12.24 -4.06
CA ASP A 72 5.46 -12.91 -4.88
C ASP A 72 5.54 -12.28 -6.28
N ALA A 73 6.74 -11.95 -6.72
CA ALA A 73 7.00 -11.33 -8.02
C ALA A 73 6.73 -12.27 -9.21
N ASP A 74 6.98 -13.56 -9.03
CA ASP A 74 6.80 -14.57 -10.09
C ASP A 74 5.31 -14.90 -10.28
N GLU A 75 4.52 -14.75 -9.22
CA GLU A 75 3.07 -14.97 -9.24
C GLU A 75 2.27 -13.70 -9.57
N PHE A 76 2.94 -12.55 -9.70
CA PHE A 76 2.28 -11.28 -9.95
C PHE A 76 1.52 -11.29 -11.27
N LEU A 77 0.20 -11.05 -11.20
CA LEU A 77 -0.77 -11.09 -12.30
C LEU A 77 -0.88 -12.45 -13.03
N ALA A 78 -0.29 -13.52 -12.47
CA ALA A 78 -0.55 -14.88 -12.93
C ALA A 78 -1.99 -15.31 -12.59
N SER A 79 -2.51 -16.27 -13.35
CA SER A 79 -3.82 -16.85 -13.06
C SER A 79 -3.75 -17.64 -11.76
N GLY A 80 -4.50 -17.21 -10.75
CA GLY A 80 -4.47 -17.85 -9.42
C GLY A 80 -3.30 -17.40 -8.53
N GLY A 81 -2.40 -16.52 -9.01
CA GLY A 81 -1.20 -16.09 -8.29
C GLY A 81 -1.42 -15.09 -7.16
N SER A 82 -2.64 -14.54 -6.97
CA SER A 82 -2.92 -13.70 -5.83
C SER A 82 -2.98 -14.52 -4.54
N MET A 83 -2.26 -14.07 -3.50
CA MET A 83 -2.30 -14.70 -2.18
C MET A 83 -3.66 -14.55 -1.50
N ASP A 84 -4.34 -13.42 -1.73
CA ASP A 84 -5.68 -13.16 -1.19
C ASP A 84 -6.48 -12.24 -2.13
N VAL A 85 -7.81 -12.28 -1.99
CA VAL A 85 -8.75 -11.45 -2.75
C VAL A 85 -9.83 -10.89 -1.83
N ILE A 86 -9.73 -9.61 -1.55
CA ILE A 86 -10.69 -8.87 -0.74
C ILE A 86 -11.75 -8.24 -1.63
N ARG A 87 -13.02 -8.34 -1.24
CA ARG A 87 -14.15 -7.70 -1.89
C ARG A 87 -14.96 -6.92 -0.87
N VAL A 88 -15.18 -5.65 -1.15
CA VAL A 88 -16.05 -4.79 -0.34
C VAL A 88 -17.08 -4.12 -1.23
N PRO A 89 -18.28 -3.79 -0.74
CA PRO A 89 -19.27 -3.05 -1.51
C PRO A 89 -18.67 -1.77 -2.10
N ALA A 90 -18.88 -1.55 -3.39
CA ALA A 90 -18.39 -0.35 -4.07
C ALA A 90 -19.08 0.91 -3.54
N LYS A 91 -18.33 2.02 -3.48
CA LYS A 91 -18.83 3.35 -3.14
C LYS A 91 -18.37 4.34 -4.22
N PRO A 92 -19.21 5.29 -4.65
CA PRO A 92 -18.81 6.26 -5.66
C PRO A 92 -17.76 7.25 -5.12
N GLY A 93 -16.93 7.77 -6.01
CA GLY A 93 -15.86 8.73 -5.68
C GLY A 93 -14.61 8.05 -5.16
N ASN A 94 -14.11 8.49 -4.01
CA ASN A 94 -12.91 7.91 -3.39
C ASN A 94 -13.32 6.92 -2.29
N GLN A 95 -12.75 5.73 -2.32
CA GLN A 95 -13.02 4.69 -1.32
C GLN A 95 -11.72 4.23 -0.67
N ARG A 96 -11.64 4.42 0.64
CA ARG A 96 -10.51 3.95 1.46
C ARG A 96 -10.89 2.65 2.16
N ILE A 97 -9.99 1.67 2.08
CA ILE A 97 -10.14 0.36 2.72
C ILE A 97 -8.94 0.16 3.64
N CYS A 98 -9.17 -0.34 4.84
CA CYS A 98 -8.13 -0.90 5.69
C CYS A 98 -8.07 -2.40 5.47
N MET A 99 -6.90 -2.93 5.14
CA MET A 99 -6.69 -4.36 4.92
C MET A 99 -5.65 -4.88 5.91
N LYS A 100 -5.93 -6.05 6.49
CA LYS A 100 -4.97 -6.81 7.28
C LYS A 100 -4.14 -7.69 6.36
N LEU A 101 -2.89 -7.87 6.73
CA LEU A 101 -1.92 -8.71 6.04
C LEU A 101 -1.29 -9.66 7.05
N PRO A 102 -0.82 -10.85 6.64
CA PRO A 102 -0.26 -11.83 7.56
C PRO A 102 1.01 -11.33 8.27
N GLU A 103 1.83 -10.54 7.60
CA GLU A 103 3.10 -10.03 8.12
C GLU A 103 3.53 -8.74 7.42
N ASN A 104 4.54 -8.07 7.98
CA ASN A 104 5.24 -7.00 7.28
C ASN A 104 6.03 -7.58 6.10
N GLY A 105 5.92 -6.94 4.94
CA GLY A 105 6.54 -7.47 3.74
C GLY A 105 6.43 -6.55 2.54
N THR A 106 6.76 -7.10 1.37
CA THR A 106 6.59 -6.42 0.10
C THR A 106 5.37 -6.99 -0.61
N TYR A 107 4.44 -6.13 -0.95
CA TYR A 107 3.16 -6.51 -1.58
C TYR A 107 2.90 -5.66 -2.82
N ALA A 108 2.13 -6.21 -3.75
CA ALA A 108 1.52 -5.46 -4.82
C ALA A 108 0.00 -5.65 -4.79
N PHE A 109 -0.74 -4.60 -5.09
CA PHE A 109 -2.20 -4.62 -5.08
C PHE A 109 -2.71 -4.31 -6.48
N PHE A 110 -3.57 -5.18 -7.00
CA PHE A 110 -4.37 -4.93 -8.19
C PHE A 110 -5.81 -4.70 -7.76
N VAL A 111 -6.36 -3.55 -8.12
CA VAL A 111 -7.69 -3.10 -7.70
C VAL A 111 -8.56 -2.93 -8.91
N TYR A 112 -9.82 -3.39 -8.86
CA TYR A 112 -10.79 -3.11 -9.92
C TYR A 112 -12.21 -3.00 -9.37
N HIS A 113 -13.03 -2.24 -10.10
CA HIS A 113 -14.44 -2.04 -9.81
C HIS A 113 -15.27 -3.09 -10.58
N ASP A 114 -15.58 -4.18 -9.93
CA ASP A 114 -16.38 -5.31 -10.45
C ASP A 114 -17.87 -4.94 -10.36
N GLU A 115 -18.37 -4.24 -11.39
CA GLU A 115 -19.71 -3.65 -11.37
C GLU A 115 -20.83 -4.67 -11.55
N ASP A 116 -20.58 -5.78 -12.26
CA ASP A 116 -21.53 -6.85 -12.52
C ASP A 116 -21.34 -8.08 -11.63
N MET A 117 -20.33 -8.06 -10.74
CA MET A 117 -20.02 -9.11 -9.77
C MET A 117 -19.62 -10.46 -10.38
N ASP A 118 -19.05 -10.43 -11.58
CA ASP A 118 -18.57 -11.64 -12.28
C ASP A 118 -17.16 -12.10 -11.84
N LYS A 119 -16.52 -11.33 -10.93
CA LYS A 119 -15.19 -11.55 -10.35
C LYS A 119 -14.04 -11.41 -11.35
N LYS A 120 -14.26 -10.69 -12.43
CA LYS A 120 -13.28 -10.40 -13.48
C LYS A 120 -13.23 -8.90 -13.74
N LEU A 121 -12.11 -8.44 -14.30
CA LEU A 121 -12.05 -7.12 -14.91
C LEU A 121 -12.52 -7.24 -16.35
N ASN A 122 -13.66 -6.68 -16.66
CA ASN A 122 -14.26 -6.75 -17.98
C ASN A 122 -13.55 -5.84 -18.98
N PHE A 123 -13.39 -6.34 -20.22
CA PHE A 123 -12.59 -5.71 -21.26
C PHE A 123 -13.34 -5.64 -22.58
N ASN A 124 -13.38 -4.46 -23.20
CA ASN A 124 -13.94 -4.29 -24.54
C ASN A 124 -12.83 -4.47 -25.58
N PHE A 125 -12.82 -5.60 -26.27
CA PHE A 125 -11.81 -5.93 -27.27
C PHE A 125 -11.84 -5.02 -28.50
N LEU A 126 -13.00 -4.50 -28.87
CA LEU A 126 -13.11 -3.60 -30.03
C LEU A 126 -12.49 -2.22 -29.74
N LYS A 127 -12.61 -1.74 -28.51
CA LYS A 127 -12.03 -0.47 -28.07
C LYS A 127 -10.65 -0.64 -27.44
N MET A 128 -10.17 -1.87 -27.31
CA MET A 128 -8.91 -2.20 -26.64
C MET A 128 -8.77 -1.52 -25.27
N SER A 129 -9.87 -1.51 -24.50
CA SER A 129 -9.92 -0.84 -23.20
C SER A 129 -10.78 -1.62 -22.21
N PRO A 130 -10.46 -1.58 -20.90
CA PRO A 130 -11.35 -2.12 -19.89
C PRO A 130 -12.68 -1.36 -19.89
N THR A 131 -13.78 -2.07 -19.66
CA THR A 131 -15.11 -1.47 -19.47
C THR A 131 -15.34 -1.07 -18.03
N GLU A 132 -14.59 -1.67 -17.12
CA GLU A 132 -14.57 -1.42 -15.69
C GLU A 132 -13.29 -0.70 -15.28
N GLY A 133 -13.37 0.12 -14.24
CA GLY A 133 -12.22 0.83 -13.70
C GLY A 133 -11.25 -0.12 -12.99
N GLY A 134 -9.96 0.10 -13.16
CA GLY A 134 -8.93 -0.66 -12.45
C GLY A 134 -7.65 0.14 -12.27
N GLY A 135 -6.81 -0.31 -11.35
CA GLY A 135 -5.55 0.33 -11.03
C GLY A 135 -4.64 -0.57 -10.19
N PHE A 136 -3.45 -0.07 -9.92
CA PHE A 136 -2.42 -0.79 -9.18
C PHE A 136 -1.84 0.08 -8.07
N SER A 137 -1.29 -0.56 -7.03
CA SER A 137 -0.45 0.14 -6.05
C SER A 137 0.69 0.91 -6.74
N ASN A 138 1.15 1.99 -6.12
CA ASN A 138 2.09 2.97 -6.70
C ASN A 138 1.62 3.68 -7.97
N ASN A 139 0.39 3.43 -8.44
CA ASN A 139 -0.21 4.08 -9.59
C ASN A 139 0.75 4.22 -10.79
N PRO A 140 1.31 3.11 -11.31
CA PRO A 140 2.26 3.15 -12.42
C PRO A 140 1.62 3.76 -13.65
N SER A 141 2.41 4.47 -14.48
CA SER A 141 1.90 5.02 -15.74
C SER A 141 1.42 3.89 -16.66
N MET A 142 0.14 3.92 -16.97
CA MET A 142 -0.53 2.96 -17.85
C MET A 142 -0.58 3.47 -19.30
N GLU A 143 0.57 3.92 -19.82
CA GLU A 143 0.68 4.27 -21.22
C GLU A 143 0.47 3.04 -22.09
N ARG A 144 -0.66 2.98 -22.78
CA ARG A 144 -1.14 1.85 -23.58
C ARG A 144 -1.54 0.64 -22.71
N ILE A 145 -1.98 -0.43 -23.38
CA ILE A 145 -2.43 -1.69 -22.75
C ILE A 145 -1.20 -2.55 -22.43
N ARG A 146 -0.43 -2.15 -21.45
CA ARG A 146 0.63 -2.99 -20.91
C ARG A 146 0.31 -3.40 -19.47
N ARG A 147 0.77 -4.57 -19.08
CA ARG A 147 0.75 -4.97 -17.67
C ARG A 147 1.93 -4.30 -16.97
N PRO A 148 1.74 -3.64 -15.83
CA PRO A 148 2.86 -3.14 -15.04
C PRO A 148 3.67 -4.30 -14.48
N SER A 149 4.94 -4.06 -14.24
CA SER A 149 5.82 -5.02 -13.58
C SER A 149 5.62 -5.02 -12.06
N TRP A 150 6.08 -6.08 -11.40
CA TRP A 150 6.17 -6.14 -9.95
C TRP A 150 6.88 -4.92 -9.37
N LYS A 151 8.05 -4.57 -9.91
CA LYS A 151 8.87 -3.45 -9.42
C LYS A 151 8.14 -2.09 -9.45
N GLU A 152 7.24 -1.90 -10.40
CA GLU A 152 6.47 -0.66 -10.53
C GLU A 152 5.31 -0.58 -9.53
N THR A 153 4.84 -1.71 -9.06
CA THR A 153 3.64 -1.81 -8.22
C THR A 153 3.92 -2.18 -6.77
N ALA A 154 5.06 -2.79 -6.50
CA ALA A 154 5.41 -3.28 -5.17
C ALA A 154 5.57 -2.14 -4.15
N VAL A 155 4.97 -2.31 -2.98
CA VAL A 155 5.03 -1.41 -1.82
C VAL A 155 5.47 -2.21 -0.59
N ARG A 156 6.21 -1.57 0.30
CA ARG A 156 6.60 -2.17 1.58
C ARG A 156 5.60 -1.75 2.66
N VAL A 157 5.11 -2.75 3.37
CA VAL A 157 4.21 -2.62 4.52
C VAL A 157 4.95 -3.02 5.79
#